data_fbded5c0944a95a9d4d92dbfda90cf42
#
_entry.id   fbded5c0944a95a9d4d92dbfda90cf42
#
_cell.length_a   1.000
_cell.length_b   1.000
_cell.length_c   1.000
_cell.angle_alpha   90.00
_cell.angle_beta   90.00
_cell.angle_gamma   90.00
#
_symmetry.space_group_name_H-M   'P 1'
#
loop_
_entity.id
_entity.type
_entity.pdbx_description
1 polymer ?
#
loop_
_entity_poly.entity_id
_entity_poly.type
_entity_poly.pdbx_seq_one_letter_code
_entity_poly.pdbx_strand_id
1 'polypeptide(L)'
;MRSDRPNILYIHSHDTGRYVQPYGHAIATPHIQRLAEQGVLFRKAFSAAPTCSPSRASLLTGQCAHCSGMLGLAHRGFSLNDYNQHIIHTLREVGY
;
A
#
# COMPACT_ATOMS: atom_id res chain seq x y z
N MET A 1 12.92 14.99 -20.71
CA MET A 1 12.17 14.63 -19.47
C MET A 1 10.98 15.59 -19.36
N ARG A 2 9.78 15.08 -19.20
CA ARG A 2 8.64 15.92 -18.87
C ARG A 2 8.79 16.41 -17.44
N SER A 3 9.06 17.69 -17.26
CA SER A 3 9.27 18.33 -15.93
C SER A 3 7.98 18.44 -15.08
N ASP A 4 6.89 17.96 -15.61
CA ASP A 4 5.54 18.04 -15.03
C ASP A 4 5.10 16.77 -14.28
N ARG A 5 5.93 15.72 -14.25
CA ARG A 5 5.63 14.45 -13.58
C ARG A 5 6.56 14.23 -12.38
N PRO A 6 6.05 14.28 -11.17
CA PRO A 6 6.86 14.01 -9.99
C PRO A 6 7.27 12.52 -9.93
N ASN A 7 8.44 12.24 -9.39
CA ASN A 7 8.79 10.88 -9.00
C ASN A 7 7.92 10.43 -7.84
N ILE A 8 7.42 9.19 -7.91
CA ILE A 8 6.61 8.59 -6.86
C ILE A 8 7.42 7.51 -6.18
N LEU A 9 7.68 7.67 -4.87
CA LEU A 9 8.32 6.66 -4.04
C LEU A 9 7.27 6.10 -3.07
N TYR A 10 6.92 4.83 -3.24
CA TYR A 10 6.06 4.11 -2.33
C TYR A 10 6.89 3.15 -1.47
N ILE A 11 6.91 3.40 -0.16
CA ILE A 11 7.62 2.55 0.82
C ILE A 11 6.58 1.79 1.62
N HIS A 12 6.66 0.47 1.59
CA HIS A 12 5.72 -0.41 2.24
C HIS A 12 6.42 -1.42 3.15
N SER A 13 6.07 -1.42 4.43
CA SER A 13 6.54 -2.40 5.40
C SER A 13 5.61 -3.61 5.49
N HIS A 14 6.10 -4.71 6.05
CA HIS A 14 5.35 -5.93 6.28
C HIS A 14 5.03 -6.07 7.78
N ASP A 15 3.78 -6.39 8.11
CA ASP A 15 3.31 -6.69 9.48
C ASP A 15 3.64 -5.63 10.55
N THR A 16 3.88 -4.39 10.15
CA THR A 16 4.26 -3.31 11.08
C THR A 16 3.07 -2.79 11.88
N GLY A 17 1.89 -2.76 11.28
CA GLY A 17 0.70 -2.21 11.90
C GLY A 17 0.89 -0.74 12.29
N ARG A 18 0.45 -0.37 13.49
CA ARG A 18 0.57 0.98 14.03
C ARG A 18 1.72 1.14 15.04
N TYR A 19 2.55 0.13 15.19
CA TYR A 19 3.59 0.05 16.23
C TYR A 19 4.83 0.87 15.86
N VAL A 20 4.64 2.17 15.58
CA VAL A 20 5.68 3.15 15.30
C VAL A 20 5.43 4.43 16.09
N GLN A 21 6.50 5.20 16.31
CA GLN A 21 6.48 6.40 17.16
C GLN A 21 5.38 7.43 16.81
N PRO A 22 5.10 7.76 15.52
CA PRO A 22 4.08 8.77 15.18
C PRO A 22 2.66 8.44 15.67
N TYR A 23 2.38 7.17 15.90
CA TYR A 23 1.09 6.72 16.45
C TYR A 23 1.06 6.62 17.99
N GLY A 24 2.11 7.08 18.68
CA GLY A 24 2.17 7.16 20.13
C GLY A 24 2.70 5.90 20.81
N HIS A 25 3.32 4.98 20.07
CA HIS A 25 3.97 3.81 20.64
C HIS A 25 5.38 4.15 21.15
N ALA A 26 5.77 3.55 22.28
CA ALA A 26 7.06 3.77 22.93
C ALA A 26 8.22 3.01 22.22
N ILE A 27 8.28 3.13 20.93
CA ILE A 27 9.32 2.57 20.07
C ILE A 27 9.96 3.72 19.30
N ALA A 28 11.26 3.90 19.44
CA ALA A 28 11.97 4.94 18.72
C ALA A 28 12.04 4.62 17.22
N THR A 29 11.34 5.39 16.41
CA THR A 29 11.42 5.37 14.94
C THR A 29 11.65 6.79 14.42
N PRO A 30 12.83 7.39 14.68
CA PRO A 30 13.06 8.83 14.49
C PRO A 30 12.92 9.28 13.03
N HIS A 31 13.27 8.45 12.06
CA HIS A 31 13.13 8.81 10.65
C HIS A 31 11.67 8.79 10.18
N ILE A 32 10.87 7.83 10.67
CA ILE A 32 9.42 7.79 10.41
C ILE A 32 8.72 8.96 11.12
N GLN A 33 9.14 9.27 12.34
CA GLN A 33 8.65 10.42 13.10
C GLN A 33 8.90 11.73 12.33
N ARG A 34 10.12 11.95 11.87
CA ARG A 34 10.48 13.14 11.07
C ARG A 34 9.66 13.25 9.79
N LEU A 35 9.46 12.12 9.10
CA LEU A 35 8.63 12.10 7.89
C LEU A 35 7.18 12.47 8.20
N ALA A 36 6.62 11.97 9.28
CA ALA A 36 5.27 12.30 9.73
C ALA A 36 5.11 13.78 10.12
N GLU A 37 6.14 14.38 10.71
CA GLU A 37 6.17 15.81 11.08
C GLU A 37 6.28 16.74 9.87
N GLN A 38 6.93 16.29 8.81
CA GLN A 38 7.11 17.06 7.57
C GLN A 38 5.99 16.84 6.53
N GLY A 39 5.18 15.82 6.72
CA GLY A 39 4.14 15.40 5.80
C GLY A 39 2.76 15.32 6.44
N VAL A 40 1.96 14.38 5.98
CA VAL A 40 0.62 14.11 6.49
C VAL A 40 0.57 12.76 7.18
N LEU A 41 0.17 12.72 8.43
CA LEU A 41 -0.05 11.50 9.20
C LEU A 41 -1.54 11.12 9.19
N PHE A 42 -1.89 10.04 8.51
CA PHE A 42 -3.24 9.51 8.51
C PHE A 42 -3.49 8.65 9.75
N ARG A 43 -4.27 9.14 10.71
CA ARG A 43 -4.58 8.42 11.94
C ARG A 43 -5.69 7.38 11.80
N LYS A 44 -6.51 7.50 10.77
CA LYS A 44 -7.68 6.65 10.48
C LYS A 44 -7.57 6.04 9.08
N ALA A 45 -6.41 5.48 8.74
CA ALA A 45 -6.23 4.69 7.54
C ALA A 45 -6.42 3.21 7.89
N PHE A 46 -7.20 2.50 7.09
CA PHE A 46 -7.59 1.11 7.33
C PHE A 46 -7.15 0.22 6.18
N SER A 47 -6.71 -0.98 6.52
CA SER A 47 -6.49 -2.03 5.52
C SER A 47 -7.83 -2.54 4.99
N ALA A 48 -7.89 -2.84 3.70
CA ALA A 48 -9.08 -3.41 3.07
C ALA A 48 -9.30 -4.89 3.43
N ALA A 49 -8.29 -5.56 3.99
CA ALA A 49 -8.37 -6.95 4.44
C ALA A 49 -7.34 -7.22 5.54
N PRO A 50 -7.60 -8.18 6.44
CA PRO A 50 -6.74 -8.44 7.60
C PRO A 50 -5.49 -9.29 7.27
N THR A 51 -5.38 -9.82 6.05
CA THR A 51 -4.26 -10.68 5.63
C THR A 51 -3.46 -10.04 4.49
N CYS A 52 -2.17 -10.43 4.36
CA CYS A 52 -1.21 -9.76 3.50
C CYS A 52 -1.57 -9.76 2.01
N SER A 53 -1.84 -10.91 1.37
CA SER A 53 -2.13 -10.94 -0.06
C SER A 53 -3.41 -10.21 -0.44
N PRO A 54 -4.55 -10.39 0.23
CA PRO A 54 -5.75 -9.60 -0.03
C PRO A 54 -5.57 -8.11 0.19
N SER A 55 -4.92 -7.71 1.27
CA SER A 55 -4.65 -6.29 1.58
C SER A 55 -3.76 -5.63 0.52
N ARG A 56 -2.68 -6.31 0.12
CA ARG A 56 -1.76 -5.82 -0.93
C ARG A 56 -2.42 -5.75 -2.30
N ALA A 57 -3.21 -6.78 -2.65
CA ALA A 57 -3.98 -6.80 -3.88
C ALA A 57 -4.95 -5.61 -3.94
N SER A 58 -5.69 -5.36 -2.87
CA SER A 58 -6.62 -4.23 -2.78
C SER A 58 -5.90 -2.90 -2.93
N LEU A 59 -4.74 -2.72 -2.31
CA LEU A 59 -3.92 -1.52 -2.44
C LEU A 59 -3.46 -1.29 -3.88
N LEU A 60 -3.03 -2.35 -4.57
CA LEU A 60 -2.43 -2.26 -5.90
C LEU A 60 -3.46 -2.26 -7.04
N THR A 61 -4.69 -2.66 -6.79
CA THR A 61 -5.76 -2.70 -7.80
C THR A 61 -6.88 -1.70 -7.54
N GLY A 62 -6.97 -1.14 -6.34
CA GLY A 62 -8.10 -0.32 -5.92
C GLY A 62 -9.40 -1.12 -5.73
N GLN A 63 -9.34 -2.45 -5.77
CA GLN A 63 -10.49 -3.35 -5.67
C GLN A 63 -10.54 -4.05 -4.31
N CYS A 64 -11.74 -4.27 -3.77
CA CYS A 64 -11.87 -5.13 -2.60
C CYS A 64 -11.53 -6.60 -2.95
N ALA A 65 -11.22 -7.41 -1.94
CA ALA A 65 -10.80 -8.80 -2.13
C ALA A 65 -11.82 -9.63 -2.93
N HIS A 66 -13.12 -9.43 -2.70
CA HIS A 66 -14.18 -10.15 -3.41
C HIS A 66 -14.25 -9.77 -4.91
N CYS A 67 -13.94 -8.53 -5.25
CA CYS A 67 -13.90 -8.10 -6.65
C CYS A 67 -12.63 -8.57 -7.37
N SER A 68 -11.49 -8.50 -6.68
CA SER A 68 -10.20 -8.86 -7.27
C SER A 68 -9.94 -10.37 -7.35
N GLY A 69 -10.67 -11.17 -6.59
CA GLY A 69 -10.47 -12.63 -6.47
C GLY A 69 -9.40 -13.02 -5.43
N MET A 70 -8.63 -12.08 -4.92
CA MET A 70 -7.60 -12.37 -3.91
C MET A 70 -8.23 -12.48 -2.51
N LEU A 71 -8.98 -13.56 -2.29
CA LEU A 71 -9.69 -13.80 -1.03
C LEU A 71 -8.81 -14.35 0.09
N GLY A 72 -7.65 -14.88 -0.22
CA GLY A 72 -6.71 -15.47 0.72
C GLY A 72 -5.27 -15.34 0.25
N LEU A 73 -4.37 -16.06 0.93
CA LEU A 73 -2.94 -15.95 0.67
C LEU A 73 -2.55 -16.56 -0.68
N ALA A 74 -1.73 -15.87 -1.45
CA ALA A 74 -1.30 -16.29 -2.78
C ALA A 74 -0.64 -17.69 -2.78
N HIS A 75 0.16 -18.02 -1.76
CA HIS A 75 0.79 -19.34 -1.65
C HIS A 75 -0.21 -20.48 -1.34
N ARG A 76 -1.47 -20.14 -1.07
CA ARG A 76 -2.58 -21.09 -0.88
C ARG A 76 -3.49 -21.19 -2.11
N GLY A 77 -3.03 -20.74 -3.27
CA GLY A 77 -3.73 -20.86 -4.55
C GLY A 77 -4.67 -19.70 -4.90
N PHE A 78 -4.69 -18.63 -4.11
CA PHE A 78 -5.46 -17.44 -4.48
C PHE A 78 -4.67 -16.55 -5.44
N SER A 79 -5.36 -15.94 -6.40
CA SER A 79 -4.77 -15.05 -7.40
C SER A 79 -5.75 -13.94 -7.78
N LEU A 80 -5.26 -12.91 -8.45
CA LEU A 80 -6.13 -11.90 -9.03
C LEU A 80 -6.92 -12.49 -10.21
N ASN A 81 -8.18 -12.10 -10.35
CA ASN A 81 -9.01 -12.45 -11.51
C ASN A 81 -8.47 -11.79 -12.78
N ASP A 82 -7.97 -10.58 -12.67
CA ASP A 82 -7.41 -9.81 -13.79
C ASP A 82 -6.19 -8.98 -13.32
N TYR A 83 -5.01 -9.36 -13.79
CA TYR A 83 -3.75 -8.66 -13.48
C TYR A 83 -3.63 -7.29 -14.18
N ASN A 84 -4.42 -7.02 -15.22
CA ASN A 84 -4.42 -5.72 -15.89
C ASN A 84 -5.00 -4.60 -15.01
N GLN A 85 -5.72 -4.94 -13.95
CA GLN A 85 -6.22 -3.99 -12.96
C GLN A 85 -5.14 -3.44 -12.01
N HIS A 86 -3.92 -3.95 -12.10
CA HIS A 86 -2.82 -3.49 -11.26
C HIS A 86 -2.39 -2.08 -11.66
N ILE A 87 -2.23 -1.19 -10.69
CA ILE A 87 -1.89 0.23 -10.86
C ILE A 87 -0.66 0.48 -11.78
N ILE A 88 0.26 -0.48 -11.86
CA ILE A 88 1.43 -0.35 -12.73
C ILE A 88 1.05 -0.24 -14.21
N HIS A 89 -0.03 -0.87 -14.64
CA HIS A 89 -0.52 -0.76 -16.01
C HIS A 89 -1.02 0.65 -16.28
N THR A 90 -1.84 1.20 -15.39
CA THR A 90 -2.33 2.59 -15.47
C THR A 90 -1.17 3.59 -15.50
N LEU A 91 -0.15 3.40 -14.67
CA LEU A 91 1.02 4.28 -14.64
C LEU A 91 1.81 4.20 -15.94
N ARG A 92 1.98 3.00 -16.51
CA ARG A 92 2.66 2.81 -17.80
C ARG A 92 1.93 3.48 -18.96
N GLU A 93 0.61 3.42 -19.01
CA GLU A 93 -0.20 4.08 -20.04
C GLU A 93 0.01 5.60 -20.07
N VAL A 94 0.27 6.20 -18.92
CA VAL A 94 0.56 7.64 -18.82
C VAL A 94 2.06 7.95 -18.78
N GLY A 95 2.92 6.96 -18.98
CA GLY A 95 4.36 7.12 -19.24
C GLY A 95 5.23 7.21 -17.98
N TYR A 96 4.84 6.55 -16.88
CA TYR A 96 5.71 6.25 -15.72
C TYR A 96 6.51 4.98 -15.94
#